data_6a6ee1f36bce61fb3e9df51d59b6f6fb
#
_entry.id   6a6ee1f36bce61fb3e9df51d59b6f6fb
#
_cell.length_a   1.000
_cell.length_b   1.000
_cell.length_c   1.000
_cell.angle_alpha   90.00
_cell.angle_beta   90.00
_cell.angle_gamma   90.00
#
_symmetry.space_group_name_H-M   'P 1'
#
loop_
_entity.id
_entity.type
_entity.pdbx_description
1 polymer ?
#
loop_
_entity_poly.entity_id
_entity_poly.type
_entity_poly.pdbx_seq_one_letter_code
_entity_poly.pdbx_strand_id
1 'polypeptide(L)'
;MSDCIAKIIPANPYSHIAPQILQEAEKYLTANFMAEDITSVLYDTPAFIDCGGNLEEIKCPICGAALDFDWWGEEMDKAAETGFADMAITTPCCHKNSSLNDLKYYFPCGFACVEIDIRNPALEVNDDCLKALQELLGEPIRIIHSHL
;
A
#
# COMPACT_ATOMS: atom_id res chain seq x y z
N MET A 1 16.53 -14.61 -9.94
CA MET A 1 15.38 -13.91 -10.55
C MET A 1 14.67 -13.09 -9.51
N SER A 2 14.32 -11.86 -9.86
CA SER A 2 13.55 -11.01 -8.96
C SER A 2 12.06 -11.31 -9.09
N ASP A 3 11.37 -11.36 -7.97
CA ASP A 3 9.91 -11.50 -7.94
C ASP A 3 9.26 -10.12 -8.01
N CYS A 4 8.12 -10.06 -8.69
CA CYS A 4 7.25 -8.90 -8.71
C CYS A 4 5.93 -9.25 -8.02
N ILE A 5 5.48 -8.38 -7.13
CA ILE A 5 4.21 -8.56 -6.43
C ILE A 5 3.35 -7.33 -6.67
N ALA A 6 2.14 -7.53 -7.19
CA ALA A 6 1.13 -6.48 -7.23
C ALA A 6 0.33 -6.56 -5.93
N LYS A 7 0.48 -5.55 -5.09
CA LYS A 7 -0.19 -5.48 -3.78
C LYS A 7 -1.39 -4.56 -3.89
N ILE A 8 -2.58 -5.09 -3.67
CA ILE A 8 -3.83 -4.31 -3.72
C ILE A 8 -4.26 -4.02 -2.30
N ILE A 9 -4.45 -2.74 -1.99
CA ILE A 9 -4.81 -2.28 -0.66
C ILE A 9 -5.97 -1.29 -0.74
N PRO A 10 -6.79 -1.17 0.33
CA PRO A 10 -7.75 -0.07 0.44
C PRO A 10 -7.02 1.27 0.47
N ALA A 11 -7.64 2.30 -0.12
CA ALA A 11 -7.08 3.67 -0.05
C ALA A 11 -7.09 4.20 1.39
N ASN A 12 -8.07 3.77 2.20
CA ASN A 12 -8.12 4.10 3.63
C ASN A 12 -7.25 3.11 4.41
N PRO A 13 -6.17 3.58 5.08
CA PRO A 13 -5.25 2.68 5.78
C PRO A 13 -5.86 1.96 6.98
N TYR A 14 -7.01 2.42 7.47
CA TYR A 14 -7.68 1.84 8.64
C TYR A 14 -8.81 0.88 8.27
N SER A 15 -9.09 0.69 6.98
CA SER A 15 -10.17 -0.19 6.53
C SER A 15 -9.88 -1.65 6.82
N HIS A 16 -10.90 -2.36 7.29
CA HIS A 16 -10.91 -3.81 7.46
C HIS A 16 -11.94 -4.41 6.50
N ILE A 17 -11.62 -5.56 5.91
CA ILE A 17 -12.49 -6.23 4.94
C ILE A 17 -12.83 -7.62 5.48
N ALA A 18 -14.11 -7.98 5.39
CA ALA A 18 -14.59 -9.29 5.88
C ALA A 18 -13.89 -10.43 5.12
N PRO A 19 -13.51 -11.53 5.82
CA PRO A 19 -12.83 -12.65 5.16
C PRO A 19 -13.60 -13.25 3.99
N GLN A 20 -14.94 -13.27 4.02
CA GLN A 20 -15.76 -13.77 2.92
C GLN A 20 -15.59 -12.93 1.66
N ILE A 21 -15.50 -11.60 1.83
CA ILE A 21 -15.29 -10.66 0.71
C ILE A 21 -13.89 -10.84 0.13
N LEU A 22 -12.88 -11.05 0.98
CA LEU A 22 -11.52 -11.33 0.53
C LEU A 22 -11.45 -12.63 -0.26
N GLN A 23 -12.16 -13.66 0.16
CA GLN A 23 -12.24 -14.93 -0.57
C GLN A 23 -12.86 -14.73 -1.96
N GLU A 24 -13.90 -13.92 -2.07
CA GLU A 24 -14.52 -13.58 -3.35
C GLU A 24 -13.55 -12.82 -4.26
N ALA A 25 -12.78 -11.88 -3.69
CA ALA A 25 -11.76 -11.16 -4.43
C ALA A 25 -10.66 -12.09 -4.94
N GLU A 26 -10.19 -13.01 -4.12
CA GLU A 26 -9.20 -14.01 -4.52
C GLU A 26 -9.73 -14.91 -5.64
N LYS A 27 -10.98 -15.34 -5.56
CA LYS A 27 -11.62 -16.14 -6.61
C LYS A 27 -11.71 -15.37 -7.92
N TYR A 28 -12.11 -14.11 -7.86
CA TYR A 28 -12.16 -13.24 -9.04
C TYR A 28 -10.80 -13.13 -9.70
N LEU A 29 -9.76 -12.85 -8.90
CA LEU A 29 -8.39 -12.70 -9.40
C LEU A 29 -7.87 -14.01 -9.96
N THR A 30 -8.10 -15.13 -9.30
CA THR A 30 -7.67 -16.45 -9.77
C THR A 30 -8.33 -16.82 -11.11
N ALA A 31 -9.59 -16.42 -11.30
CA ALA A 31 -10.32 -16.67 -12.55
C ALA A 31 -9.85 -15.76 -13.71
N ASN A 32 -9.34 -14.57 -13.41
CA ASN A 32 -9.03 -13.58 -14.43
C ASN A 32 -7.54 -13.31 -14.64
N PHE A 33 -6.67 -13.79 -13.75
CA PHE A 33 -5.22 -13.58 -13.85
C PHE A 33 -4.46 -14.88 -13.71
N MET A 34 -3.45 -15.03 -14.56
CA MET A 34 -2.45 -16.06 -14.37
C MET A 34 -1.33 -15.46 -13.53
N ALA A 35 -1.10 -16.03 -12.36
CA ALA A 35 -0.05 -15.61 -11.45
C ALA A 35 0.53 -16.83 -10.74
N GLU A 36 1.72 -16.66 -10.16
CA GLU A 36 2.34 -17.74 -9.39
C GLU A 36 1.53 -18.05 -8.13
N ASP A 37 1.03 -17.01 -7.48
CA ASP A 37 0.21 -17.15 -6.28
C ASP A 37 -0.64 -15.89 -6.07
N ILE A 38 -1.82 -16.08 -5.46
CA ILE A 38 -2.72 -14.97 -5.06
C ILE A 38 -3.12 -15.23 -3.62
N THR A 39 -2.71 -14.33 -2.72
CA THR A 39 -2.95 -14.47 -1.28
C THR A 39 -3.44 -13.18 -0.68
N SER A 40 -4.14 -13.27 0.45
CA SER A 40 -4.55 -12.11 1.25
C SER A 40 -3.83 -12.13 2.58
N VAL A 41 -3.43 -10.96 3.05
CA VAL A 41 -2.81 -10.78 4.37
C VAL A 41 -3.67 -9.80 5.16
N LEU A 42 -3.98 -10.15 6.40
CA LEU A 42 -4.75 -9.33 7.33
C LEU A 42 -3.85 -8.86 8.47
N TYR A 43 -3.95 -7.59 8.80
CA TYR A 43 -3.21 -6.98 9.92
C TYR A 43 -4.22 -6.40 10.92
N ASP A 44 -3.97 -6.57 12.21
CA ASP A 44 -4.81 -6.01 13.27
C ASP A 44 -4.74 -4.48 13.29
N THR A 45 -3.56 -3.93 13.01
CA THR A 45 -3.29 -2.49 12.91
C THR A 45 -2.64 -2.21 11.56
N PRO A 46 -2.68 -0.95 11.06
CA PRO A 46 -2.06 -0.63 9.78
C PRO A 46 -0.60 -1.08 9.71
N ALA A 47 -0.22 -1.65 8.58
CA ALA A 47 1.16 -2.02 8.27
C ALA A 47 1.66 -1.20 7.09
N PHE A 48 2.97 -0.97 7.05
CA PHE A 48 3.57 -0.32 5.90
C PHE A 48 3.64 -1.29 4.72
N ILE A 49 2.99 -0.92 3.63
CA ILE A 49 2.98 -1.72 2.40
C ILE A 49 4.02 -1.13 1.46
N ASP A 50 5.16 -1.79 1.35
CA ASP A 50 6.32 -1.27 0.65
C ASP A 50 6.37 -1.69 -0.82
N CYS A 51 7.18 -0.97 -1.60
CA CYS A 51 7.44 -1.27 -3.00
C CYS A 51 8.71 -2.11 -3.20
N GLY A 52 9.19 -2.78 -2.17
CA GLY A 52 10.43 -3.56 -2.21
C GLY A 52 11.65 -2.67 -2.33
N GLY A 53 12.58 -3.03 -3.21
CA GLY A 53 13.80 -2.26 -3.44
C GLY A 53 13.65 -1.01 -4.28
N ASN A 54 12.42 -0.67 -4.68
CA ASN A 54 12.17 0.44 -5.64
C ASN A 54 12.09 1.82 -5.01
N LEU A 55 12.04 1.94 -3.69
CA LEU A 55 11.89 3.24 -3.04
C LEU A 55 13.18 4.06 -3.20
N GLU A 56 13.12 5.10 -4.03
CA GLU A 56 14.26 5.96 -4.35
C GLU A 56 14.18 7.32 -3.68
N GLU A 57 12.96 7.85 -3.48
CA GLU A 57 12.76 9.21 -3.01
C GLU A 57 11.43 9.35 -2.29
N ILE A 58 11.40 10.23 -1.30
CA ILE A 58 10.17 10.62 -0.60
C ILE A 58 10.07 12.14 -0.66
N LYS A 59 8.92 12.65 -1.10
CA LYS A 59 8.67 14.09 -1.21
C LYS A 59 7.52 14.55 -0.35
N CYS A 60 7.63 15.80 0.10
CA CYS A 60 6.56 16.46 0.83
C CYS A 60 5.33 16.64 -0.09
N PRO A 61 4.11 16.26 0.34
CA PRO A 61 2.92 16.42 -0.47
C PRO A 61 2.47 17.88 -0.59
N ILE A 62 3.02 18.78 0.24
CA ILE A 62 2.61 20.17 0.31
C ILE A 62 3.53 21.07 -0.50
N CYS A 63 4.84 21.04 -0.24
CA CYS A 63 5.82 21.91 -0.93
C CYS A 63 6.66 21.20 -1.99
N GLY A 64 6.59 19.87 -2.07
CA GLY A 64 7.32 19.08 -3.08
C GLY A 64 8.80 18.87 -2.77
N ALA A 65 9.31 19.33 -1.64
CA ALA A 65 10.70 19.15 -1.28
C ALA A 65 11.03 17.68 -0.98
N ALA A 66 12.24 17.24 -1.34
CA ALA A 66 12.72 15.92 -0.99
C ALA A 66 12.92 15.83 0.52
N LEU A 67 12.49 14.70 1.12
CA LEU A 67 12.59 14.45 2.54
C LEU A 67 13.73 13.48 2.81
N ASP A 68 14.41 13.68 3.95
CA ASP A 68 15.53 12.86 4.37
C ASP A 68 15.02 11.49 4.83
N PHE A 69 15.63 10.41 4.37
CA PHE A 69 15.32 9.05 4.80
C PHE A 69 15.56 8.84 6.30
N ASP A 70 16.57 9.48 6.87
CA ASP A 70 16.84 9.36 8.31
C ASP A 70 15.70 9.96 9.12
N TRP A 71 15.22 11.14 8.74
CA TRP A 71 14.04 11.76 9.35
C TRP A 71 12.81 10.86 9.20
N TRP A 72 12.58 10.36 8.00
CA TRP A 72 11.44 9.48 7.73
C TRP A 72 11.50 8.20 8.57
N GLY A 73 12.68 7.58 8.67
CA GLY A 73 12.89 6.38 9.49
C GLY A 73 12.56 6.62 10.96
N GLU A 74 12.95 7.77 11.51
CA GLU A 74 12.61 8.15 12.88
C GLU A 74 11.10 8.31 13.08
N GLU A 75 10.43 8.96 12.15
CA GLU A 75 8.97 9.13 12.21
C GLU A 75 8.24 7.79 12.05
N MET A 76 8.75 6.89 11.20
CA MET A 76 8.23 5.54 11.07
C MET A 76 8.37 4.75 12.38
N ASP A 77 9.50 4.85 13.05
CA ASP A 77 9.73 4.17 14.34
C ASP A 77 8.75 4.67 15.40
N LYS A 78 8.53 5.98 15.47
CA LYS A 78 7.53 6.56 16.39
C LYS A 78 6.12 6.06 16.10
N ALA A 79 5.74 6.04 14.84
CA ALA A 79 4.41 5.58 14.42
C ALA A 79 4.23 4.10 14.71
N ALA A 80 5.28 3.30 14.56
CA ALA A 80 5.25 1.87 14.82
C ALA A 80 4.95 1.55 16.30
N GLU A 81 5.28 2.45 17.23
CA GLU A 81 4.95 2.29 18.65
C GLU A 81 3.45 2.18 18.90
N THR A 82 2.64 2.82 18.07
CA THR A 82 1.16 2.74 18.13
C THR A 82 0.57 1.78 17.10
N GLY A 83 1.41 0.96 16.44
CA GLY A 83 0.97 0.10 15.35
C GLY A 83 0.45 0.90 14.16
N PHE A 84 1.05 2.07 13.90
CA PHE A 84 0.63 3.02 12.86
C PHE A 84 -0.81 3.52 13.01
N ALA A 85 -1.37 3.44 14.22
CA ALA A 85 -2.67 4.05 14.50
C ALA A 85 -2.60 5.57 14.41
N ASP A 86 -1.48 6.15 14.85
CA ASP A 86 -1.18 7.58 14.72
C ASP A 86 -0.02 7.75 13.74
N MET A 87 -0.32 8.29 12.56
CA MET A 87 0.66 8.56 11.50
C MET A 87 0.89 10.05 11.29
N ALA A 88 0.39 10.89 12.19
CA ALA A 88 0.54 12.34 12.09
C ALA A 88 2.00 12.76 12.17
N ILE A 89 2.40 13.66 11.29
CA ILE A 89 3.76 14.21 11.22
C ILE A 89 3.71 15.72 10.98
N THR A 90 4.84 16.37 11.23
CA THR A 90 5.08 17.75 10.82
C THR A 90 6.26 17.72 9.86
N THR A 91 6.06 18.22 8.63
CA THR A 91 7.11 18.17 7.60
C THR A 91 8.28 19.08 7.98
N PRO A 92 9.54 18.60 7.88
CA PRO A 92 10.71 19.40 8.25
C PRO A 92 11.01 20.52 7.24
N CYS A 93 10.50 20.41 6.01
CA CYS A 93 10.77 21.37 4.93
C CYS A 93 9.91 22.63 5.02
N CYS A 94 8.60 22.50 5.29
CA CYS A 94 7.67 23.63 5.31
C CYS A 94 6.87 23.73 6.62
N HIS A 95 7.15 22.88 7.59
CA HIS A 95 6.55 22.88 8.95
C HIS A 95 5.02 22.79 8.93
N LYS A 96 4.47 21.99 8.02
CA LYS A 96 3.03 21.76 7.90
C LYS A 96 2.65 20.39 8.46
N ASN A 97 1.43 20.29 8.96
CA ASN A 97 0.89 19.01 9.42
C ASN A 97 0.52 18.12 8.23
N SER A 98 0.89 16.86 8.30
CA SER A 98 0.61 15.86 7.28
C SER A 98 0.52 14.48 7.93
N SER A 99 0.61 13.44 7.13
CA SER A 99 0.58 12.05 7.58
C SER A 99 1.61 11.25 6.78
N LEU A 100 2.18 10.23 7.42
CA LEU A 100 3.08 9.29 6.74
C LEU A 100 2.40 8.65 5.52
N ASN A 101 1.08 8.44 5.58
CA ASN A 101 0.33 7.87 4.46
C ASN A 101 0.17 8.86 3.29
N ASP A 102 0.29 10.16 3.53
CA ASP A 102 0.12 11.19 2.52
C ASP A 102 1.42 11.63 1.85
N LEU A 103 2.56 11.20 2.36
CA LEU A 103 3.85 11.50 1.74
C LEU A 103 3.91 10.91 0.33
N LYS A 104 4.64 11.59 -0.55
CA LYS A 104 4.79 11.12 -1.93
C LYS A 104 6.01 10.22 -2.04
N TYR A 105 5.75 8.94 -2.11
CA TYR A 105 6.77 7.90 -2.26
C TYR A 105 7.03 7.61 -3.73
N TYR A 106 8.27 7.50 -4.10
CA TYR A 106 8.72 7.13 -5.45
C TYR A 106 9.56 5.84 -5.37
N PHE A 107 9.04 4.70 -5.75
CA PHE A 107 7.69 4.45 -6.25
C PHE A 107 6.65 4.36 -5.14
N PRO A 108 5.33 4.36 -5.50
CA PRO A 108 4.27 4.41 -4.50
C PRO A 108 4.33 3.32 -3.44
N CYS A 109 4.14 3.73 -2.20
CA CYS A 109 3.97 2.88 -1.03
C CYS A 109 2.72 3.35 -0.29
N GLY A 110 2.29 2.59 0.71
CA GLY A 110 1.13 2.98 1.49
C GLY A 110 1.04 2.24 2.80
N PHE A 111 -0.10 2.38 3.47
CA PHE A 111 -0.42 1.72 4.73
C PHE A 111 -1.77 1.06 4.62
N ALA A 112 -1.93 -0.13 5.19
CA ALA A 112 -3.20 -0.85 5.15
C ALA A 112 -3.29 -1.88 6.26
N CYS A 113 -4.54 -2.24 6.62
CA CYS A 113 -4.83 -3.38 7.50
C CYS A 113 -5.09 -4.66 6.70
N VAL A 114 -5.14 -4.56 5.38
CA VAL A 114 -5.35 -5.71 4.50
C VAL A 114 -4.64 -5.49 3.19
N GLU A 115 -4.01 -6.54 2.66
CA GLU A 115 -3.41 -6.52 1.33
C GLU A 115 -3.74 -7.81 0.58
N ILE A 116 -3.96 -7.69 -0.71
CA ILE A 116 -4.13 -8.84 -1.62
C ILE A 116 -2.92 -8.85 -2.52
N ASP A 117 -2.11 -9.91 -2.42
CA ASP A 117 -0.86 -10.04 -3.15
C ASP A 117 -1.05 -10.92 -4.38
N ILE A 118 -0.72 -10.38 -5.55
CA ILE A 118 -0.66 -11.13 -6.81
C ILE A 118 0.82 -11.28 -7.15
N ARG A 119 1.36 -12.48 -6.94
CA ARG A 119 2.77 -12.76 -7.16
C ARG A 119 3.02 -13.14 -8.61
N ASN A 120 3.96 -12.43 -9.22
CA ASN A 120 4.39 -12.64 -10.61
C ASN A 120 3.20 -12.75 -11.59
N PRO A 121 2.33 -11.72 -11.67
CA PRO A 121 1.21 -11.77 -12.60
C PRO A 121 1.70 -11.80 -14.05
N ALA A 122 1.05 -12.61 -14.88
CA ALA A 122 1.41 -12.74 -16.31
C ALA A 122 1.06 -11.48 -17.10
N LEU A 123 0.05 -10.73 -16.65
CA LEU A 123 -0.41 -9.48 -17.26
C LEU A 123 -0.53 -8.41 -16.19
N GLU A 124 -0.39 -7.15 -16.60
CA GLU A 124 -0.61 -6.03 -15.70
C GLU A 124 -2.06 -5.97 -15.22
N VAL A 125 -2.25 -5.55 -13.98
CA VAL A 125 -3.57 -5.30 -13.42
C VAL A 125 -4.09 -3.99 -14.04
N ASN A 126 -5.11 -4.09 -14.88
CA ASN A 126 -5.66 -2.95 -15.62
C ASN A 126 -6.76 -2.24 -14.84
N ASP A 127 -7.21 -1.09 -15.36
CA ASP A 127 -8.24 -0.26 -14.72
C ASP A 127 -9.58 -0.99 -14.59
N ASP A 128 -9.95 -1.83 -15.55
CA ASP A 128 -11.20 -2.61 -15.49
C ASP A 128 -11.18 -3.60 -14.33
N CYS A 129 -10.04 -4.24 -14.09
CA CYS A 129 -9.84 -5.13 -12.96
C CYS A 129 -9.92 -4.36 -11.63
N LEU A 130 -9.27 -3.21 -11.55
CA LEU A 130 -9.32 -2.37 -10.35
C LEU A 130 -10.73 -1.90 -10.04
N LYS A 131 -11.50 -1.51 -11.05
CA LYS A 131 -12.90 -1.15 -10.88
C LYS A 131 -13.74 -2.31 -10.35
N ALA A 132 -13.57 -3.50 -10.92
CA ALA A 132 -14.29 -4.69 -10.48
C ALA A 132 -13.96 -5.02 -9.02
N LEU A 133 -12.69 -4.92 -8.64
CA LEU A 133 -12.25 -5.15 -7.26
C LEU A 133 -12.82 -4.07 -6.31
N GLN A 134 -12.83 -2.81 -6.72
CA GLN A 134 -13.42 -1.73 -5.92
C GLN A 134 -14.90 -1.97 -5.64
N GLU A 135 -15.65 -2.41 -6.64
CA GLU A 135 -17.05 -2.77 -6.48
C GLU A 135 -17.23 -3.94 -5.52
N LEU A 136 -16.40 -4.96 -5.66
CA LEU A 136 -16.44 -6.16 -4.83
C LEU A 136 -16.07 -5.87 -3.38
N LEU A 137 -15.02 -5.07 -3.17
CA LEU A 137 -14.54 -4.68 -1.84
C LEU A 137 -15.37 -3.54 -1.21
N GLY A 138 -16.11 -2.80 -2.02
CA GLY A 138 -17.01 -1.75 -1.55
C GLY A 138 -16.35 -0.44 -1.21
N GLU A 139 -15.09 -0.21 -1.64
CA GLU A 139 -14.36 1.03 -1.35
C GLU A 139 -13.22 1.26 -2.33
N PRO A 140 -12.70 2.50 -2.41
CA PRO A 140 -11.54 2.79 -3.25
C PRO A 140 -10.30 1.98 -2.86
N ILE A 141 -9.55 1.56 -3.85
CA ILE A 141 -8.33 0.77 -3.67
C ILE A 141 -7.14 1.43 -4.36
N ARG A 142 -5.94 1.00 -3.95
CA ARG A 142 -4.67 1.37 -4.58
C ARG A 142 -3.91 0.11 -4.91
N ILE A 143 -3.00 0.23 -5.87
CA ILE A 143 -2.09 -0.85 -6.21
C ILE A 143 -0.65 -0.40 -5.94
N ILE A 144 0.13 -1.26 -5.30
CA ILE A 144 1.53 -1.02 -5.01
C ILE A 144 2.34 -2.12 -5.67
N HIS A 145 3.27 -1.74 -6.54
CA HIS A 145 4.14 -2.68 -7.23
C HIS A 145 5.43 -2.85 -6.43
N SER A 146 5.65 -4.06 -5.92
CA SER A 146 6.83 -4.40 -5.14
C SER A 146 7.77 -5.27 -5.97
N HIS A 147 9.04 -4.88 -6.03
CA HIS A 147 10.10 -5.64 -6.68
C HIS A 147 11.10 -6.11 -5.63
N LEU A 148 11.26 -7.40 -5.55
CA LEU A 148 12.13 -8.06 -4.57
C LEU A 148 13.50 -8.39 -5.16
#